data_ed2ce7e4992e9fa1beeec4e985237fbe
#
_entry.id   ed2ce7e4992e9fa1beeec4e985237fbe
#
_cell.length_a   1.000
_cell.length_b   1.000
_cell.length_c   1.000
_cell.angle_alpha   90.00
_cell.angle_beta   90.00
_cell.angle_gamma   90.00
#
_symmetry.space_group_name_H-M   'P 1'
#
loop_
_entity.id
_entity.type
_entity.pdbx_description
1 polymer ?
#
loop_
_entity_poly.entity_id
_entity_poly.type
_entity_poly.pdbx_seq_one_letter_code
_entity_poly.pdbx_strand_id
1 'polypeptide(L)' 'MTVYDLRQKYIGKAFTVKASGKVGKCIQVNGYRKDGAVVIRFCLHLDKGNLWFLSEDIQPVRETLF' A
#
# COMPACT_ATOMS: atom_id res chain seq x y z
N MET A 1 11.86 7.70 9.73
CA MET A 1 10.49 7.71 9.18
C MET A 1 9.60 6.83 10.03
N THR A 2 8.47 7.35 10.45
CA THR A 2 7.53 6.62 11.30
C THR A 2 6.37 6.07 10.46
N VAL A 3 5.59 5.14 11.06
CA VAL A 3 4.37 4.64 10.42
C VAL A 3 3.39 5.80 10.16
N TYR A 4 3.38 6.79 11.05
CA TYR A 4 2.56 7.98 10.88
C TYR A 4 2.91 8.73 9.59
N ASP A 5 4.20 8.90 9.31
CA ASP A 5 4.67 9.56 8.09
C ASP A 5 4.26 8.77 6.86
N LEU A 6 4.34 7.44 6.92
CA LEU A 6 3.92 6.58 5.82
C LEU A 6 2.42 6.70 5.57
N ARG A 7 1.62 6.77 6.64
CA ARG A 7 0.17 6.98 6.50
C ARG A 7 -0.13 8.30 5.81
N GLN A 8 0.54 9.37 6.22
CA GLN A 8 0.33 10.68 5.60
C GLN A 8 0.70 10.68 4.12
N LYS A 9 1.73 9.93 3.76
CA LYS A 9 2.24 9.90 2.40
C LYS A 9 1.39 9.02 1.47
N TYR A 10 0.90 7.88 1.95
CA TYR A 10 0.32 6.85 1.09
C TYR A 10 -1.19 6.69 1.19
N ILE A 11 -1.81 7.04 2.32
CA ILE A 11 -3.27 6.94 2.42
C ILE A 11 -3.92 7.88 1.41
N GLY A 12 -4.87 7.33 0.64
CA GLY A 12 -5.53 8.05 -0.43
C GLY A 12 -4.89 7.88 -1.79
N LYS A 13 -3.71 7.27 -1.85
CA LYS A 13 -3.02 7.01 -3.12
C LYS A 13 -3.47 5.70 -3.74
N ALA A 14 -3.46 5.62 -5.07
CA ALA A 14 -3.79 4.40 -5.78
C ALA A 14 -2.54 3.54 -5.97
N PHE A 15 -2.73 2.24 -5.85
CA PHE A 15 -1.68 1.24 -6.05
C PHE A 15 -2.19 0.13 -6.94
N THR A 16 -1.28 -0.44 -7.73
CA THR A 16 -1.57 -1.61 -8.55
C THR A 16 -1.05 -2.85 -7.84
N VAL A 17 -1.90 -3.87 -7.75
CA VAL A 17 -1.50 -5.18 -7.24
C VAL A 17 -0.76 -5.92 -8.35
N LYS A 18 0.51 -6.25 -8.14
CA LYS A 18 1.35 -6.85 -9.18
C LYS A 18 0.82 -8.19 -9.68
N ALA A 19 0.30 -9.01 -8.77
CA ALA A 19 -0.15 -10.34 -9.12
C ALA A 19 -1.40 -10.36 -10.00
N SER A 20 -2.32 -9.42 -9.80
CA SER A 20 -3.61 -9.39 -10.51
C SER A 20 -3.77 -8.24 -11.48
N GLY A 21 -2.94 -7.22 -11.37
CA GLY A 21 -3.05 -6.00 -12.16
C GLY A 21 -4.20 -5.09 -11.73
N LYS A 22 -4.90 -5.43 -10.67
CA LYS A 22 -6.01 -4.61 -10.17
C LYS A 22 -5.48 -3.38 -9.45
N VAL A 23 -6.25 -2.31 -9.50
CA VAL A 23 -5.92 -1.04 -8.85
C VAL A 23 -6.82 -0.85 -7.66
N GLY A 24 -6.23 -0.48 -6.52
CA GLY A 24 -6.96 -0.18 -5.31
C GLY A 24 -6.42 1.08 -4.65
N LYS A 25 -7.29 1.73 -3.87
CA LYS A 25 -6.90 2.93 -3.12
C LYS A 25 -6.40 2.52 -1.74
N CYS A 26 -5.26 3.04 -1.34
CA CYS A 26 -4.72 2.78 -0.02
C CYS A 26 -5.56 3.49 1.04
N ILE A 27 -6.12 2.72 1.98
CA ILE A 27 -6.97 3.26 3.05
C ILE A 27 -6.32 3.14 4.42
N GLN A 28 -5.27 2.32 4.55
CA GLN A 28 -4.58 2.15 5.81
C GLN A 28 -3.15 1.66 5.55
N VAL A 29 -2.26 2.02 6.46
CA VAL A 29 -0.87 1.55 6.45
C VAL A 29 -0.54 1.02 7.83
N ASN A 30 0.13 -0.11 7.92
CA ASN A 30 0.53 -0.70 9.17
C ASN A 30 1.97 -1.17 9.09
N GLY A 31 2.68 -1.11 10.21
CA GLY A 31 4.05 -1.58 10.31
C GLY A 31 4.24 -2.48 11.53
N TYR A 32 5.06 -3.50 11.38
CA TYR A 32 5.42 -4.36 12.50
C TYR A 32 6.85 -4.84 12.34
N ARG A 33 7.42 -5.34 13.44
CA ARG A 33 8.78 -5.92 13.41
C ARG A 33 8.69 -7.43 13.31
N LYS A 34 9.52 -7.98 12.44
CA LYS A 34 9.68 -9.41 12.30
C LYS A 34 11.15 -9.71 12.08
N ASP A 35 11.73 -10.55 12.95
CA ASP A 35 13.12 -10.96 12.88
C ASP A 35 14.11 -9.79 12.79
N GLY A 36 13.83 -8.72 13.53
CA GLY A 36 14.67 -7.54 13.54
C GLY A 36 14.45 -6.57 12.39
N ALA A 37 13.61 -6.92 11.44
CA ALA A 37 13.30 -6.06 10.30
C ALA A 37 11.91 -5.44 10.46
N VAL A 38 11.73 -4.25 9.89
CA VAL A 38 10.43 -3.58 9.86
C VAL A 38 9.71 -3.99 8.60
N VAL A 39 8.50 -4.52 8.76
CA VAL A 39 7.65 -4.93 7.64
C VAL A 39 6.49 -3.94 7.55
N ILE A 40 6.30 -3.35 6.38
CA ILE A 40 5.22 -2.40 6.12
C ILE A 40 4.17 -3.07 5.25
N ARG A 41 2.90 -2.95 5.67
CA ARG A 41 1.77 -3.47 4.90
C ARG A 41 0.82 -2.34 4.57
N PHE A 42 0.22 -2.44 3.40
CA PHE A 42 -0.76 -1.48 2.90
C PHE A 42 -2.10 -2.16 2.72
N CYS A 43 -3.15 -1.54 3.23
CA CYS A 43 -4.51 -2.02 3.02
C CYS A 43 -5.11 -1.28 1.83
N LEU A 44 -5.48 -2.02 0.80
CA LEU A 44 -6.09 -1.45 -0.40
C LEU A 44 -7.57 -1.79 -0.44
N HIS A 45 -8.37 -0.81 -0.82
CA HIS A 45 -9.80 -1.00 -1.06
C HIS A 45 -10.00 -1.47 -2.50
N LEU A 46 -10.46 -2.69 -2.64
CA LEU A 46 -10.70 -3.34 -3.94
C LEU A 46 -12.19 -3.68 -4.08
N ASP A 47 -12.59 -4.12 -5.26
CA ASP A 47 -13.99 -4.48 -5.54
C ASP A 47 -14.55 -5.54 -4.58
N LYS A 48 -13.71 -6.47 -4.15
CA LYS A 48 -14.11 -7.56 -3.27
C LYS A 48 -13.90 -7.26 -1.78
N GLY A 49 -13.50 -6.05 -1.45
CA GLY A 49 -13.27 -5.64 -0.08
C GLY A 49 -11.85 -5.15 0.15
N ASN A 50 -11.48 -5.05 1.41
CA ASN A 50 -10.18 -4.51 1.81
C ASN A 50 -9.20 -5.65 2.02
N LEU A 51 -8.05 -5.57 1.37
CA LEU A 51 -7.00 -6.58 1.48
C LEU A 51 -5.68 -5.93 1.87
N TRP A 52 -4.86 -6.67 2.61
CA TRP A 52 -3.54 -6.23 3.03
C TRP A 52 -2.48 -6.80 2.12
N PHE A 53 -1.51 -5.96 1.75
CA PHE A 53 -0.41 -6.34 0.88
C PHE A 53 0.91 -5.85 1.45
N LEU A 54 1.98 -6.57 1.17
CA LEU A 54 3.33 -6.10 1.45
C LEU A 54 3.74 -5.07 0.40
N SER A 55 4.68 -4.20 0.75
CA SER A 55 5.14 -3.17 -0.18
C SER A 55 5.70 -3.73 -1.48
N GLU A 56 6.27 -4.94 -1.43
CA GLU A 56 6.80 -5.61 -2.63
C GLU A 56 5.74 -6.18 -3.56
N ASP A 57 4.50 -6.34 -3.06
CA ASP A 57 3.40 -6.93 -3.82
C ASP A 57 2.57 -5.89 -4.58
N ILE A 58 2.85 -4.64 -4.35
CA ILE A 58 2.11 -3.52 -4.96
C ILE A 58 3.09 -2.48 -5.48
N GLN A 59 2.60 -1.64 -6.38
CA GLN A 59 3.37 -0.51 -6.87
C GLN A 59 2.46 0.71 -7.03
N PRO A 60 2.99 1.92 -6.79
CA PRO A 60 2.18 3.13 -6.96
C PRO A 60 1.74 3.28 -8.41
N VAL A 61 0.51 3.73 -8.58
CA VAL A 61 0.03 4.12 -9.90
C VAL A 61 0.65 5.47 -10.22
N ARG A 62 1.40 5.55 -11.31
CA ARG A 62 1.96 6.81 -11.75
C ARG A 62 0.90 7.63 -12.45
N GLU A 63 0.69 8.82 -11.96
CA GLU A 63 -0.04 9.81 -12.72
C GLU A 63 0.91 10.38 -13.76
N THR A 64 0.56 10.19 -15.00
CA THR A 64 1.32 10.78 -16.08
C THR A 64 0.69 12.12 -16.43
N LEU A 65 1.42 13.16 -16.18
CA LEU A 65 1.01 14.50 -16.59
C LEU A 65 1.63 14.81 -17.93
N PHE A 66 0.81 15.22 -18.83
CA PHE A 66 1.25 15.62 -20.16
C PHE A 66 1.02 17.09 -20.37
#